data_b7e4692073ceb1b3d7a3e5d4cbaa43d6
#
_entry.id   b7e4692073ceb1b3d7a3e5d4cbaa43d6
#
_cell.length_a   1.000
_cell.length_b   1.000
_cell.length_c   1.000
_cell.angle_alpha   90.00
_cell.angle_beta   90.00
_cell.angle_gamma   90.00
#
_symmetry.space_group_name_H-M   'P 1'
#
loop_
_entity.id
_entity.type
_entity.pdbx_description
1 polymer ?
#
loop_
_entity_poly.entity_id
_entity_poly.type
_entity_poly.pdbx_seq_one_letter_code
_entity_poly.pdbx_strand_id
1 'polypeptide(L)'
;MHVAHAKKSTEIAIKSSDAAVKVNRQMIIPCKFHQMRKIFFLIVVLLFCAYWVSAQQFISLWPVGKMPNTKGMAVTDSIFNERYYRIGNPGMYAFFPSKQENKGTAVVICPGGGYHHYAYVGAMQVAKWFNTMGVSAFVLISRLPLSADLVDRSLVPLQDAQRAMKIIRNKATEWGIQTDKLGVMGFSAGGHVASSVGVHTDDVSSIGDTLDKIPFRPDFMLLVSPVISMGDYAHSGSRDNLLGPKPSKDLLEKYSNELQVTSQTPPAFMVCAENDPVVNPKNSLLFFTALRDKNVSASLHIFPFGGHAIGLQNNPGSTRLWKELCEMWLIEKGFLIETNGSK
;
A
#
# COMPACT_ATOMS: atom_id res chain seq x y z
N MET A 1 34.43 70.88 60.28
CA MET A 1 35.39 71.95 60.11
C MET A 1 35.35 72.40 58.72
N HIS A 2 34.88 73.63 58.54
CA HIS A 2 35.18 74.67 57.58
C HIS A 2 34.97 74.35 56.11
N VAL A 3 33.92 74.86 55.50
CA VAL A 3 33.64 76.27 55.10
C VAL A 3 34.45 76.69 53.86
N ALA A 4 33.76 76.87 52.81
CA ALA A 4 33.38 78.16 52.12
C ALA A 4 34.13 78.32 50.78
N HIS A 5 33.52 78.78 49.89
CA HIS A 5 33.11 79.94 49.12
C HIS A 5 33.32 79.68 47.61
N ALA A 6 32.44 79.84 46.82
CA ALA A 6 31.57 80.93 46.36
C ALA A 6 31.97 81.44 44.97
N LYS A 7 31.02 81.54 44.11
CA LYS A 7 30.65 82.59 43.17
C LYS A 7 31.45 82.94 41.91
N LYS A 8 30.65 83.10 40.92
CA LYS A 8 30.68 83.98 39.74
C LYS A 8 31.16 83.36 38.44
N SER A 9 30.58 83.49 37.33
CA SER A 9 29.46 84.25 36.82
C SER A 9 29.25 83.80 35.38
N THR A 10 27.99 83.63 35.01
CA THR A 10 27.24 84.29 33.92
C THR A 10 27.86 84.40 32.52
N GLU A 11 27.04 83.98 31.60
CA GLU A 11 26.92 84.31 30.20
C GLU A 11 28.00 83.86 29.26
N ILE A 12 27.63 82.98 28.35
CA ILE A 12 27.39 83.29 26.98
C ILE A 12 26.50 82.23 26.39
N ALA A 13 25.43 82.71 25.89
CA ALA A 13 24.27 82.06 25.29
C ALA A 13 24.54 81.49 23.94
N ILE A 14 23.71 80.48 23.67
CA ILE A 14 22.99 80.29 22.43
C ILE A 14 23.81 80.37 21.13
N LYS A 15 24.12 79.23 20.56
CA LYS A 15 24.05 78.88 19.12
C LYS A 15 24.72 77.49 18.91
N SER A 16 23.93 76.41 18.98
CA SER A 16 24.23 75.17 18.25
C SER A 16 23.19 74.08 18.56
N SER A 17 21.92 74.32 18.22
CA SER A 17 20.88 73.27 18.39
C SER A 17 20.25 72.77 17.07
N ASP A 18 20.82 73.15 15.90
CA ASP A 18 20.20 72.74 14.63
C ASP A 18 20.98 71.65 13.78
N ALA A 19 22.18 71.27 14.23
CA ALA A 19 22.96 70.26 13.46
C ALA A 19 22.86 68.79 13.90
N ALA A 20 22.28 68.55 15.09
CA ALA A 20 22.24 67.15 15.65
C ALA A 20 20.99 66.32 15.32
N VAL A 21 19.95 66.98 14.73
CA VAL A 21 18.67 66.24 14.48
C VAL A 21 18.57 65.66 13.05
N LYS A 22 19.46 66.03 12.13
CA LYS A 22 19.40 65.55 10.73
C LYS A 22 20.19 64.28 10.42
N VAL A 23 21.01 63.74 11.33
CA VAL A 23 21.84 62.56 11.03
C VAL A 23 21.18 61.21 11.44
N ASN A 24 20.11 61.23 12.23
CA ASN A 24 19.56 59.99 12.80
C ASN A 24 18.34 59.40 12.08
N ARG A 25 17.92 59.97 10.92
CA ARG A 25 16.79 59.42 10.15
C ARG A 25 17.16 58.58 8.91
N GLN A 26 18.41 58.51 8.51
CA GLN A 26 18.82 57.80 7.30
C GLN A 26 19.41 56.40 7.51
N MET A 27 19.66 55.93 8.75
CA MET A 27 20.29 54.63 9.02
C MET A 27 19.38 53.53 9.57
N ILE A 28 18.09 53.79 9.77
CA ILE A 28 17.17 52.75 10.31
C ILE A 28 16.36 52.02 9.23
N ILE A 29 16.25 52.57 8.03
CA ILE A 29 15.43 51.98 6.95
C ILE A 29 16.11 50.79 6.23
N PRO A 30 17.42 50.74 5.96
CA PRO A 30 18.02 49.62 5.27
C PRO A 30 18.06 48.32 6.11
N CYS A 31 18.11 48.39 7.43
CA CYS A 31 18.21 47.21 8.29
C CYS A 31 16.89 46.42 8.37
N LYS A 32 15.75 47.11 8.40
CA LYS A 32 14.42 46.43 8.39
C LYS A 32 14.12 45.77 7.05
N PHE A 33 14.51 46.37 5.93
CA PHE A 33 14.30 45.82 4.60
C PHE A 33 15.16 44.59 4.35
N HIS A 34 16.36 44.53 4.89
CA HIS A 34 17.24 43.36 4.80
C HIS A 34 16.75 42.19 5.66
N GLN A 35 16.24 42.47 6.84
CA GLN A 35 15.59 41.44 7.69
C GLN A 35 14.31 40.92 7.05
N MET A 36 13.45 41.75 6.50
CA MET A 36 12.25 41.33 5.80
C MET A 36 12.55 40.45 4.59
N ARG A 37 13.59 40.77 3.79
CA ARG A 37 14.05 39.92 2.67
C ARG A 37 14.55 38.55 3.16
N LYS A 38 15.27 38.48 4.29
CA LYS A 38 15.72 37.20 4.87
C LYS A 38 14.54 36.36 5.36
N ILE A 39 13.57 36.99 6.04
CA ILE A 39 12.35 36.29 6.50
C ILE A 39 11.53 35.82 5.31
N PHE A 40 11.35 36.65 4.28
CA PHE A 40 10.63 36.26 3.06
C PHE A 40 11.33 35.10 2.32
N PHE A 41 12.67 35.14 2.21
CA PHE A 41 13.44 34.05 1.61
C PHE A 41 13.35 32.77 2.43
N LEU A 42 13.38 32.87 3.77
CA LEU A 42 13.21 31.72 4.66
C LEU A 42 11.80 31.10 4.55
N ILE A 43 10.76 31.92 4.44
CA ILE A 43 9.37 31.48 4.22
C ILE A 43 9.23 30.80 2.86
N VAL A 44 9.83 31.34 1.80
CA VAL A 44 9.81 30.76 0.46
C VAL A 44 10.57 29.42 0.45
N VAL A 45 11.73 29.33 1.13
CA VAL A 45 12.47 28.07 1.27
C VAL A 45 11.67 27.05 2.09
N LEU A 46 11.01 27.44 3.18
CA LEU A 46 10.15 26.56 3.97
C LEU A 46 8.92 26.10 3.17
N LEU A 47 8.33 26.97 2.37
CA LEU A 47 7.23 26.60 1.47
C LEU A 47 7.69 25.64 0.36
N PHE A 48 8.89 25.84 -0.20
CA PHE A 48 9.48 24.90 -1.17
C PHE A 48 9.83 23.56 -0.53
N CYS A 49 10.35 23.53 0.70
CA CYS A 49 10.61 22.28 1.42
C CYS A 49 9.33 21.52 1.76
N ALA A 50 8.22 22.20 2.01
CA ALA A 50 6.93 21.56 2.28
C ALA A 50 6.37 20.79 1.06
N TYR A 51 6.75 21.16 -0.17
CA TYR A 51 6.36 20.42 -1.38
C TYR A 51 7.12 19.09 -1.59
N TRP A 52 8.16 18.80 -0.81
CA TRP A 52 8.98 17.58 -0.93
C TRP A 52 8.69 16.51 0.13
N VAL A 53 7.73 16.75 1.01
CA VAL A 53 7.19 15.66 1.83
C VAL A 53 6.29 14.85 0.90
N SER A 54 6.85 13.82 0.28
CA SER A 54 6.08 12.80 -0.44
C SER A 54 5.19 12.09 0.59
N ALA A 55 4.04 12.69 0.87
CA ALA A 55 2.97 11.98 1.56
C ALA A 55 2.66 10.72 0.75
N GLN A 56 2.48 9.59 1.42
CA GLN A 56 2.02 8.35 0.82
C GLN A 56 0.85 8.64 -0.14
N GLN A 57 1.02 8.37 -1.43
CA GLN A 57 0.00 8.66 -2.42
C GLN A 57 -1.13 7.62 -2.28
N PHE A 58 -2.33 8.09 -1.97
CA PHE A 58 -3.54 7.28 -2.07
C PHE A 58 -4.19 7.45 -3.45
N ILE A 59 -4.47 6.36 -4.11
CA ILE A 59 -5.04 6.33 -5.47
C ILE A 59 -6.41 5.68 -5.40
N SER A 60 -7.47 6.45 -5.63
CA SER A 60 -8.84 5.94 -5.69
C SER A 60 -9.03 5.00 -6.88
N LEU A 61 -9.77 3.90 -6.69
CA LEU A 61 -10.00 2.91 -7.76
C LEU A 61 -11.05 3.37 -8.76
N TRP A 62 -12.05 4.09 -8.31
CA TRP A 62 -13.22 4.40 -9.12
C TRP A 62 -13.37 5.90 -9.33
N PRO A 63 -13.75 6.34 -10.53
CA PRO A 63 -14.16 7.73 -10.74
C PRO A 63 -15.37 8.07 -9.86
N VAL A 64 -15.47 9.33 -9.47
CA VAL A 64 -16.60 9.80 -8.66
C VAL A 64 -17.94 9.46 -9.34
N GLY A 65 -18.84 8.84 -8.61
CA GLY A 65 -20.17 8.45 -9.07
C GLY A 65 -20.20 7.25 -10.05
N LYS A 66 -19.07 6.57 -10.29
CA LYS A 66 -18.99 5.40 -11.20
C LYS A 66 -18.53 4.12 -10.51
N MET A 67 -18.56 4.07 -9.20
CA MET A 67 -18.23 2.86 -8.45
C MET A 67 -19.32 1.80 -8.72
N PRO A 68 -18.98 0.64 -9.27
CA PRO A 68 -19.98 -0.38 -9.60
C PRO A 68 -20.43 -1.16 -8.37
N ASN A 69 -21.49 -1.94 -8.51
CA ASN A 69 -21.97 -2.86 -7.48
C ASN A 69 -22.34 -2.16 -6.15
N THR A 70 -22.85 -0.94 -6.22
CA THR A 70 -23.30 -0.12 -5.09
C THR A 70 -24.81 0.11 -5.19
N LYS A 71 -25.48 0.21 -4.02
CA LYS A 71 -26.87 0.66 -3.90
C LYS A 71 -26.98 2.18 -3.77
N GLY A 72 -25.85 2.90 -3.78
CA GLY A 72 -25.79 4.35 -3.64
C GLY A 72 -25.88 4.86 -2.21
N MET A 73 -25.65 4.01 -1.21
CA MET A 73 -25.63 4.41 0.20
C MET A 73 -24.33 5.15 0.53
N ALA A 74 -24.40 6.20 1.32
CA ALA A 74 -23.22 6.87 1.85
C ALA A 74 -22.49 5.96 2.85
N VAL A 75 -21.23 5.60 2.53
CA VAL A 75 -20.34 4.83 3.40
C VAL A 75 -19.14 5.70 3.74
N THR A 76 -18.86 5.86 5.04
CA THR A 76 -17.68 6.58 5.53
C THR A 76 -16.62 5.57 5.99
N ASP A 77 -15.36 5.83 5.68
CA ASP A 77 -14.23 5.03 6.14
C ASP A 77 -14.21 4.97 7.66
N SER A 78 -13.96 3.79 8.21
CA SER A 78 -13.80 3.57 9.64
C SER A 78 -12.49 2.85 9.92
N ILE A 79 -11.61 3.54 10.65
CA ILE A 79 -10.31 3.02 11.04
C ILE A 79 -10.26 2.97 12.57
N PHE A 80 -9.90 1.81 13.11
CA PHE A 80 -9.70 1.60 14.53
C PHE A 80 -8.58 0.56 14.75
N ASN A 81 -7.70 0.79 15.71
CA ASN A 81 -6.57 -0.09 16.01
C ASN A 81 -5.82 -0.56 14.76
N GLU A 82 -5.41 0.37 13.91
CA GLU A 82 -4.65 0.10 12.68
C GLU A 82 -5.36 -0.84 11.69
N ARG A 83 -6.71 -0.85 11.69
CA ARG A 83 -7.53 -1.68 10.81
C ARG A 83 -8.65 -0.86 10.20
N TYR A 84 -8.91 -1.12 8.91
CA TYR A 84 -10.12 -0.63 8.25
C TYR A 84 -11.29 -1.59 8.50
N TYR A 85 -12.41 -1.06 8.99
CA TYR A 85 -13.66 -1.81 9.22
C TYR A 85 -14.78 -1.40 8.26
N ARG A 86 -14.71 -0.24 7.66
CA ARG A 86 -15.59 0.23 6.59
C ARG A 86 -14.76 1.00 5.58
N ILE A 87 -15.08 0.82 4.31
CA ILE A 87 -14.39 1.48 3.20
C ILE A 87 -15.45 2.13 2.32
N GLY A 88 -15.52 3.45 2.32
CA GLY A 88 -16.35 4.26 1.44
C GLY A 88 -15.60 4.73 0.20
N ASN A 89 -14.27 4.89 0.31
CA ASN A 89 -13.41 5.25 -0.78
C ASN A 89 -12.35 4.14 -1.01
N PRO A 90 -12.68 3.09 -1.79
CA PRO A 90 -11.71 2.04 -2.10
C PRO A 90 -10.57 2.60 -2.96
N GLY A 91 -9.35 2.19 -2.62
CA GLY A 91 -8.14 2.72 -3.25
C GLY A 91 -6.92 1.87 -2.96
N MET A 92 -5.77 2.42 -3.27
CA MET A 92 -4.49 1.80 -2.95
C MET A 92 -3.48 2.85 -2.48
N TYR A 93 -2.67 2.50 -1.48
CA TYR A 93 -1.51 3.28 -1.08
C TYR A 93 -0.31 2.87 -1.92
N ALA A 94 0.27 3.82 -2.64
CA ALA A 94 1.41 3.59 -3.50
C ALA A 94 2.73 3.82 -2.77
N PHE A 95 3.68 2.91 -2.96
CA PHE A 95 5.04 2.93 -2.44
C PHE A 95 6.01 2.72 -3.60
N PHE A 96 6.81 3.71 -3.90
CA PHE A 96 7.78 3.64 -4.97
C PHE A 96 9.21 3.58 -4.41
N PRO A 97 10.09 2.74 -4.95
CA PRO A 97 11.52 2.86 -4.70
C PRO A 97 12.06 4.16 -5.32
N SER A 98 13.29 4.55 -5.01
CA SER A 98 13.93 5.64 -5.73
C SER A 98 14.03 5.32 -7.23
N LYS A 99 14.09 6.34 -8.08
CA LYS A 99 14.19 6.12 -9.54
C LYS A 99 15.41 5.29 -9.93
N GLN A 100 16.51 5.42 -9.18
CA GLN A 100 17.75 4.67 -9.42
C GLN A 100 17.64 3.20 -9.04
N GLU A 101 16.85 2.89 -7.99
CA GLU A 101 16.66 1.54 -7.48
C GLU A 101 15.52 0.79 -8.17
N ASN A 102 14.66 1.48 -8.93
CA ASN A 102 13.48 0.88 -9.54
C ASN A 102 13.87 -0.21 -10.56
N LYS A 103 13.46 -1.45 -10.30
CA LYS A 103 13.72 -2.62 -11.17
C LYS A 103 12.60 -2.88 -12.18
N GLY A 104 11.57 -2.04 -12.21
CA GLY A 104 10.43 -2.18 -13.11
C GLY A 104 9.39 -3.21 -12.68
N THR A 105 9.61 -3.90 -11.57
CA THR A 105 8.65 -4.86 -11.00
C THR A 105 7.70 -4.15 -10.06
N ALA A 106 6.45 -4.59 -10.05
CA ALA A 106 5.44 -4.07 -9.14
C ALA A 106 4.60 -5.19 -8.50
N VAL A 107 4.03 -4.92 -7.34
CA VAL A 107 3.16 -5.86 -6.62
C VAL A 107 1.97 -5.14 -5.99
N VAL A 108 0.76 -5.68 -6.17
CA VAL A 108 -0.43 -5.30 -5.41
C VAL A 108 -0.52 -6.19 -4.17
N ILE A 109 -0.59 -5.59 -3.00
CA ILE A 109 -0.64 -6.29 -1.71
C ILE A 109 -2.07 -6.25 -1.18
N CYS A 110 -2.69 -7.41 -1.02
CA CYS A 110 -4.01 -7.61 -0.46
C CYS A 110 -3.89 -7.96 1.04
N PRO A 111 -4.24 -7.05 1.96
CA PRO A 111 -4.13 -7.30 3.39
C PRO A 111 -5.08 -8.39 3.86
N GLY A 112 -4.70 -9.10 4.94
CA GLY A 112 -5.56 -10.03 5.64
C GLY A 112 -6.62 -9.36 6.52
N GLY A 113 -7.51 -10.17 7.10
CA GLY A 113 -8.53 -9.72 8.04
C GLY A 113 -9.88 -10.40 7.87
N GLY A 114 -9.92 -11.61 7.30
CA GLY A 114 -11.12 -12.47 7.24
C GLY A 114 -12.28 -11.88 6.46
N TYR A 115 -12.05 -10.92 5.56
CA TYR A 115 -13.09 -10.13 4.90
C TYR A 115 -13.98 -9.29 5.85
N HIS A 116 -13.60 -9.23 7.11
CA HIS A 116 -14.27 -8.41 8.14
C HIS A 116 -13.59 -7.04 8.30
N HIS A 117 -12.29 -7.00 8.15
CA HIS A 117 -11.46 -5.79 8.24
C HIS A 117 -10.19 -5.95 7.40
N TYR A 118 -9.39 -4.89 7.28
CA TYR A 118 -8.02 -4.96 6.73
C TYR A 118 -6.97 -4.58 7.76
N ALA A 119 -6.02 -5.48 8.03
CA ALA A 119 -4.80 -5.23 8.80
C ALA A 119 -3.76 -4.50 7.90
N TYR A 120 -4.05 -3.26 7.53
CA TYR A 120 -3.32 -2.57 6.47
C TYR A 120 -1.92 -2.10 6.86
N VAL A 121 -1.68 -1.82 8.16
CA VAL A 121 -0.36 -1.35 8.62
C VAL A 121 0.73 -2.38 8.37
N GLY A 122 0.45 -3.67 8.64
CA GLY A 122 1.37 -4.76 8.32
C GLY A 122 1.65 -4.84 6.81
N ALA A 123 0.64 -4.68 5.97
CA ALA A 123 0.80 -4.65 4.51
C ALA A 123 1.63 -3.45 4.03
N MET A 124 1.52 -2.29 4.68
CA MET A 124 2.37 -1.13 4.40
C MET A 124 3.84 -1.40 4.75
N GLN A 125 4.12 -2.15 5.81
CA GLN A 125 5.48 -2.57 6.14
C GLN A 125 6.04 -3.50 5.05
N VAL A 126 5.23 -4.43 4.56
CA VAL A 126 5.58 -5.30 3.42
C VAL A 126 5.86 -4.48 2.16
N ALA A 127 5.06 -3.46 1.88
CA ALA A 127 5.30 -2.56 0.75
C ALA A 127 6.67 -1.85 0.85
N LYS A 128 7.04 -1.38 2.04
CA LYS A 128 8.36 -0.80 2.28
C LYS A 128 9.49 -1.82 2.10
N TRP A 129 9.28 -3.07 2.51
CA TRP A 129 10.24 -4.14 2.27
C TRP A 129 10.44 -4.37 0.76
N PHE A 130 9.38 -4.41 -0.05
CA PHE A 130 9.50 -4.49 -1.50
C PHE A 130 10.29 -3.32 -2.09
N ASN A 131 10.12 -2.10 -1.57
CA ASN A 131 10.90 -0.95 -2.03
C ASN A 131 12.40 -1.12 -1.79
N THR A 132 12.83 -1.81 -0.72
CA THR A 132 14.27 -2.09 -0.50
C THR A 132 14.87 -3.01 -1.56
N MET A 133 14.05 -3.76 -2.29
CA MET A 133 14.43 -4.60 -3.42
C MET A 133 14.24 -3.89 -4.78
N GLY A 134 13.85 -2.63 -4.80
CA GLY A 134 13.57 -1.88 -6.02
C GLY A 134 12.22 -2.22 -6.67
N VAL A 135 11.29 -2.82 -5.94
CA VAL A 135 9.94 -3.17 -6.39
C VAL A 135 8.95 -2.10 -5.96
N SER A 136 8.15 -1.60 -6.89
CA SER A 136 7.00 -0.73 -6.57
C SER A 136 5.89 -1.56 -5.93
N ALA A 137 5.27 -1.05 -4.85
CA ALA A 137 4.26 -1.80 -4.13
C ALA A 137 2.99 -0.96 -3.88
N PHE A 138 1.84 -1.60 -3.96
CA PHE A 138 0.54 -0.95 -3.83
C PHE A 138 -0.32 -1.72 -2.83
N VAL A 139 -0.61 -1.12 -1.67
CA VAL A 139 -1.45 -1.74 -0.65
C VAL A 139 -2.91 -1.47 -0.97
N LEU A 140 -3.63 -2.50 -1.34
CA LEU A 140 -5.04 -2.43 -1.71
C LEU A 140 -5.94 -2.27 -0.49
N ILE A 141 -6.81 -1.28 -0.54
CA ILE A 141 -7.92 -1.07 0.39
C ILE A 141 -9.21 -1.23 -0.42
N SER A 142 -9.63 -2.46 -0.64
CA SER A 142 -10.87 -2.77 -1.35
C SER A 142 -12.08 -2.70 -0.42
N ARG A 143 -13.27 -2.56 -0.99
CA ARG A 143 -14.51 -2.63 -0.22
C ARG A 143 -14.63 -3.97 0.49
N LEU A 144 -15.16 -3.94 1.72
CA LEU A 144 -15.42 -5.15 2.50
C LEU A 144 -16.80 -5.74 2.15
N PRO A 145 -16.92 -7.07 2.01
CA PRO A 145 -18.18 -7.73 1.65
C PRO A 145 -19.33 -7.50 2.63
N LEU A 146 -19.03 -7.06 3.85
CA LEU A 146 -20.03 -6.78 4.90
C LEU A 146 -20.68 -5.40 4.76
N SER A 147 -20.29 -4.59 3.80
CA SER A 147 -20.90 -3.26 3.59
C SER A 147 -22.37 -3.40 3.15
N ALA A 148 -23.27 -2.63 3.79
CA ALA A 148 -24.69 -2.60 3.45
C ALA A 148 -24.97 -2.02 2.06
N ASP A 149 -24.02 -1.25 1.50
CA ASP A 149 -24.13 -0.60 0.21
C ASP A 149 -24.03 -1.56 -0.99
N LEU A 150 -23.60 -2.80 -0.79
CA LEU A 150 -23.30 -3.72 -1.88
C LEU A 150 -24.54 -4.42 -2.44
N VAL A 151 -24.59 -4.54 -3.77
CA VAL A 151 -25.59 -5.37 -4.49
C VAL A 151 -25.19 -6.84 -4.39
N ASP A 152 -23.98 -7.19 -4.80
CA ASP A 152 -23.39 -8.53 -4.67
C ASP A 152 -22.08 -8.45 -3.89
N ARG A 153 -22.11 -8.96 -2.67
CA ARG A 153 -20.98 -8.96 -1.74
C ARG A 153 -19.80 -9.80 -2.21
N SER A 154 -20.06 -10.90 -2.92
CA SER A 154 -19.06 -11.87 -3.30
C SER A 154 -18.10 -11.35 -4.38
N LEU A 155 -18.57 -10.47 -5.26
CA LEU A 155 -17.80 -9.91 -6.37
C LEU A 155 -16.81 -8.82 -5.94
N VAL A 156 -17.11 -8.08 -4.88
CA VAL A 156 -16.51 -6.79 -4.61
C VAL A 156 -15.00 -6.82 -4.37
N PRO A 157 -14.43 -7.75 -3.57
CA PRO A 157 -12.98 -7.77 -3.39
C PRO A 157 -12.23 -8.08 -4.68
N LEU A 158 -12.74 -8.98 -5.51
CA LEU A 158 -12.18 -9.31 -6.83
C LEU A 158 -12.29 -8.11 -7.78
N GLN A 159 -13.46 -7.46 -7.82
CA GLN A 159 -13.74 -6.29 -8.66
C GLN A 159 -12.77 -5.14 -8.39
N ASP A 160 -12.57 -4.79 -7.11
CA ASP A 160 -11.65 -3.74 -6.71
C ASP A 160 -10.18 -4.13 -6.98
N ALA A 161 -9.81 -5.40 -6.78
CA ALA A 161 -8.46 -5.88 -7.06
C ALA A 161 -8.14 -5.88 -8.57
N GLN A 162 -9.05 -6.34 -9.43
CA GLN A 162 -8.89 -6.24 -10.89
C GLN A 162 -8.75 -4.78 -11.34
N ARG A 163 -9.54 -3.87 -10.76
CA ARG A 163 -9.45 -2.44 -11.06
C ARG A 163 -8.08 -1.87 -10.68
N ALA A 164 -7.54 -2.23 -9.52
CA ALA A 164 -6.21 -1.82 -9.09
C ALA A 164 -5.13 -2.27 -10.10
N MET A 165 -5.16 -3.53 -10.54
CA MET A 165 -4.23 -4.07 -11.54
C MET A 165 -4.28 -3.27 -12.86
N LYS A 166 -5.47 -2.95 -13.35
CA LYS A 166 -5.67 -2.15 -14.55
C LYS A 166 -5.10 -0.73 -14.42
N ILE A 167 -5.36 -0.06 -13.29
CA ILE A 167 -4.81 1.28 -13.02
C ILE A 167 -3.29 1.27 -13.07
N ILE A 168 -2.65 0.29 -12.42
CA ILE A 168 -1.19 0.18 -12.38
C ILE A 168 -0.63 -0.06 -13.79
N ARG A 169 -1.21 -0.97 -14.56
CA ARG A 169 -0.78 -1.20 -15.96
C ARG A 169 -0.97 0.01 -16.86
N ASN A 170 -2.06 0.74 -16.68
CA ASN A 170 -2.30 1.98 -17.42
C ASN A 170 -1.26 3.06 -17.11
N LYS A 171 -0.77 3.08 -15.87
CA LYS A 171 0.24 4.04 -15.38
C LYS A 171 1.68 3.50 -15.43
N ALA A 172 1.89 2.32 -15.99
CA ALA A 172 3.16 1.61 -15.93
C ALA A 172 4.34 2.44 -16.45
N THR A 173 4.20 3.09 -17.60
CA THR A 173 5.25 3.97 -18.17
C THR A 173 5.56 5.16 -17.25
N GLU A 174 4.53 5.81 -16.71
CA GLU A 174 4.67 6.96 -15.80
C GLU A 174 5.43 6.57 -14.52
N TRP A 175 5.18 5.36 -14.02
CA TRP A 175 5.75 4.86 -12.76
C TRP A 175 7.00 4.01 -12.93
N GLY A 176 7.50 3.87 -14.16
CA GLY A 176 8.68 3.05 -14.46
C GLY A 176 8.46 1.56 -14.19
N ILE A 177 7.25 1.06 -14.43
CA ILE A 177 6.87 -0.35 -14.24
C ILE A 177 6.84 -1.05 -15.61
N GLN A 178 7.34 -2.27 -15.66
CA GLN A 178 7.21 -3.16 -16.82
C GLN A 178 5.84 -3.86 -16.74
N THR A 179 5.07 -3.81 -17.84
CA THR A 179 3.69 -4.30 -17.86
C THR A 179 3.55 -5.82 -17.71
N ASP A 180 4.64 -6.56 -17.90
CA ASP A 180 4.78 -8.01 -17.77
C ASP A 180 5.45 -8.43 -16.44
N LYS A 181 5.61 -7.49 -15.49
CA LYS A 181 6.17 -7.74 -14.15
C LYS A 181 5.30 -7.17 -13.03
N LEU A 182 3.99 -7.31 -13.16
CA LEU A 182 3.02 -6.88 -12.15
C LEU A 182 2.42 -8.10 -11.44
N GLY A 183 2.84 -8.33 -10.22
CA GLY A 183 2.32 -9.42 -9.38
C GLY A 183 1.23 -8.99 -8.41
N VAL A 184 0.67 -9.99 -7.75
CA VAL A 184 -0.25 -9.81 -6.63
C VAL A 184 0.24 -10.61 -5.43
N MET A 185 0.17 -10.01 -4.24
CA MET A 185 0.49 -10.66 -2.98
C MET A 185 -0.71 -10.64 -2.05
N GLY A 186 -0.90 -11.69 -1.25
CA GLY A 186 -1.98 -11.70 -0.29
C GLY A 186 -1.68 -12.52 0.96
N PHE A 187 -2.23 -12.04 2.08
CA PHE A 187 -2.15 -12.66 3.40
C PHE A 187 -3.52 -13.14 3.84
N SER A 188 -3.63 -14.38 4.34
CA SER A 188 -4.91 -14.88 4.90
C SER A 188 -6.07 -14.74 3.90
N ALA A 189 -7.16 -14.05 4.25
CA ALA A 189 -8.25 -13.71 3.32
C ALA A 189 -7.80 -12.83 2.14
N GLY A 190 -6.75 -12.00 2.29
CA GLY A 190 -6.12 -11.30 1.18
C GLY A 190 -5.42 -12.25 0.21
N GLY A 191 -4.97 -13.42 0.69
CA GLY A 191 -4.48 -14.51 -0.15
C GLY A 191 -5.57 -15.09 -1.05
N HIS A 192 -6.81 -15.13 -0.55
CA HIS A 192 -7.96 -15.49 -1.37
C HIS A 192 -8.24 -14.45 -2.45
N VAL A 193 -8.19 -13.15 -2.12
CA VAL A 193 -8.33 -12.07 -3.13
C VAL A 193 -7.22 -12.19 -4.19
N ALA A 194 -5.97 -12.35 -3.76
CA ALA A 194 -4.83 -12.44 -4.67
C ALA A 194 -4.92 -13.66 -5.60
N SER A 195 -5.25 -14.84 -5.07
CA SER A 195 -5.45 -16.04 -5.88
C SER A 195 -6.68 -15.93 -6.79
N SER A 196 -7.77 -15.28 -6.32
CA SER A 196 -8.95 -15.02 -7.18
C SER A 196 -8.61 -14.18 -8.39
N VAL A 197 -7.79 -13.13 -8.26
CA VAL A 197 -7.32 -12.33 -9.42
C VAL A 197 -6.51 -13.19 -10.39
N GLY A 198 -5.77 -14.19 -9.88
CA GLY A 198 -4.96 -15.09 -10.70
C GLY A 198 -5.75 -16.16 -11.45
N VAL A 199 -6.83 -16.68 -10.86
CA VAL A 199 -7.57 -17.82 -11.43
C VAL A 199 -8.83 -17.43 -12.21
N HIS A 200 -9.55 -16.37 -11.80
CA HIS A 200 -10.74 -15.92 -12.53
C HIS A 200 -10.37 -15.14 -13.77
N THR A 201 -11.02 -15.46 -14.87
CA THR A 201 -10.79 -14.85 -16.20
C THR A 201 -11.79 -13.76 -16.56
N ASP A 202 -12.94 -13.75 -15.90
CA ASP A 202 -14.01 -12.78 -16.15
C ASP A 202 -13.62 -11.40 -15.61
N ASP A 203 -13.76 -10.38 -16.43
CA ASP A 203 -13.56 -9.01 -16.01
C ASP A 203 -14.80 -8.45 -15.31
N VAL A 204 -14.80 -8.52 -13.99
CA VAL A 204 -15.90 -7.97 -13.18
C VAL A 204 -15.70 -6.50 -12.80
N SER A 205 -14.58 -5.89 -13.23
CA SER A 205 -14.22 -4.50 -12.91
C SER A 205 -14.60 -3.49 -13.99
N SER A 206 -15.21 -3.92 -15.08
CA SER A 206 -15.58 -3.07 -16.23
C SER A 206 -16.73 -2.13 -15.88
N ILE A 207 -16.60 -0.85 -16.30
CA ILE A 207 -17.58 0.22 -16.10
C ILE A 207 -17.84 1.06 -17.36
N GLY A 208 -17.37 0.63 -18.52
CA GLY A 208 -17.49 1.36 -19.80
C GLY A 208 -16.44 2.46 -19.96
N ASP A 209 -15.28 2.38 -19.29
CA ASP A 209 -14.19 3.35 -19.45
C ASP A 209 -12.98 2.77 -20.20
N THR A 210 -11.96 3.60 -20.41
CA THR A 210 -10.76 3.22 -21.16
C THR A 210 -9.95 2.10 -20.50
N LEU A 211 -10.07 1.92 -19.18
CA LEU A 211 -9.36 0.88 -18.44
C LEU A 211 -9.95 -0.52 -18.70
N ASP A 212 -11.15 -0.63 -19.24
CA ASP A 212 -11.75 -1.93 -19.55
C ASP A 212 -10.95 -2.71 -20.60
N LYS A 213 -10.14 -2.02 -21.41
CA LYS A 213 -9.24 -2.62 -22.40
C LYS A 213 -7.91 -3.08 -21.83
N ILE A 214 -7.61 -2.74 -20.58
CA ILE A 214 -6.34 -3.05 -19.92
C ILE A 214 -6.44 -4.42 -19.24
N PRO A 215 -5.46 -5.33 -19.43
CA PRO A 215 -5.45 -6.62 -18.75
C PRO A 215 -5.34 -6.47 -17.23
N PHE A 216 -6.11 -7.26 -16.47
CA PHE A 216 -6.03 -7.28 -15.01
C PHE A 216 -5.25 -8.45 -14.44
N ARG A 217 -4.96 -9.49 -15.24
CA ARG A 217 -4.29 -10.71 -14.73
C ARG A 217 -2.89 -10.40 -14.22
N PRO A 218 -2.49 -10.90 -13.05
CA PRO A 218 -1.13 -10.75 -12.56
C PRO A 218 -0.16 -11.62 -13.36
N ASP A 219 1.13 -11.26 -13.34
CA ASP A 219 2.20 -12.04 -13.93
C ASP A 219 2.76 -13.08 -12.95
N PHE A 220 2.54 -12.88 -11.65
CA PHE A 220 2.89 -13.82 -10.58
C PHE A 220 2.01 -13.61 -9.32
N MET A 221 1.99 -14.62 -8.46
CA MET A 221 1.27 -14.60 -7.18
C MET A 221 2.21 -14.92 -6.00
N LEU A 222 2.09 -14.17 -4.90
CA LEU A 222 2.80 -14.39 -3.64
C LEU A 222 1.75 -14.59 -2.53
N LEU A 223 1.68 -15.77 -1.93
CA LEU A 223 0.60 -16.14 -1.03
C LEU A 223 1.15 -16.56 0.33
N VAL A 224 0.75 -15.85 1.38
CA VAL A 224 1.21 -16.09 2.76
C VAL A 224 0.04 -16.52 3.62
N SER A 225 0.09 -17.76 4.14
CA SER A 225 -1.00 -18.40 4.91
C SER A 225 -2.38 -18.16 4.25
N PRO A 226 -2.53 -18.42 2.94
CA PRO A 226 -3.69 -17.97 2.18
C PRO A 226 -4.93 -18.79 2.51
N VAL A 227 -6.07 -18.12 2.59
CA VAL A 227 -7.37 -18.77 2.37
C VAL A 227 -7.47 -19.06 0.87
N ILE A 228 -7.87 -20.28 0.51
CA ILE A 228 -8.00 -20.73 -0.88
C ILE A 228 -9.36 -21.41 -1.10
N SER A 229 -9.65 -22.44 -0.31
CA SER A 229 -10.88 -23.23 -0.43
C SER A 229 -12.03 -22.61 0.35
N MET A 230 -13.22 -22.70 -0.22
CA MET A 230 -14.50 -22.39 0.45
C MET A 230 -15.26 -23.65 0.85
N GLY A 231 -14.68 -24.83 0.57
CA GLY A 231 -15.22 -26.15 0.94
C GLY A 231 -14.82 -26.61 2.34
N ASP A 232 -14.43 -27.89 2.47
CA ASP A 232 -14.16 -28.56 3.74
C ASP A 232 -13.03 -27.95 4.57
N TYR A 233 -12.05 -27.34 3.93
CA TYR A 233 -10.90 -26.69 4.58
C TYR A 233 -11.03 -25.18 4.65
N ALA A 234 -12.23 -24.64 4.42
CA ALA A 234 -12.47 -23.21 4.44
C ALA A 234 -12.17 -22.61 5.83
N HIS A 235 -11.57 -21.42 5.84
CA HIS A 235 -11.68 -20.55 6.99
C HIS A 235 -13.12 -20.02 7.07
N SER A 236 -13.93 -20.59 7.96
CA SER A 236 -15.39 -20.33 8.02
C SER A 236 -15.74 -18.85 8.08
N GLY A 237 -15.01 -18.07 8.88
CA GLY A 237 -15.23 -16.62 8.97
C GLY A 237 -15.04 -15.90 7.63
N SER A 238 -13.99 -16.24 6.86
CA SER A 238 -13.79 -15.67 5.53
C SER A 238 -14.87 -16.08 4.55
N ARG A 239 -15.24 -17.36 4.54
CA ARG A 239 -16.32 -17.87 3.69
C ARG A 239 -17.64 -17.15 3.97
N ASP A 240 -18.04 -17.10 5.23
CA ASP A 240 -19.33 -16.54 5.63
C ASP A 240 -19.39 -15.03 5.43
N ASN A 241 -18.25 -14.34 5.62
CA ASN A 241 -18.14 -12.90 5.32
C ASN A 241 -18.18 -12.62 3.83
N LEU A 242 -17.58 -13.44 2.98
CA LEU A 242 -17.58 -13.25 1.53
C LEU A 242 -18.90 -13.70 0.89
N LEU A 243 -19.35 -14.91 1.20
CA LEU A 243 -20.43 -15.59 0.48
C LEU A 243 -21.78 -15.56 1.22
N GLY A 244 -21.78 -15.16 2.50
CA GLY A 244 -22.93 -15.26 3.38
C GLY A 244 -22.94 -16.57 4.19
N PRO A 245 -23.83 -16.68 5.20
CA PRO A 245 -23.79 -17.79 6.15
C PRO A 245 -24.29 -19.14 5.59
N LYS A 246 -24.97 -19.13 4.45
CA LYS A 246 -25.49 -20.33 3.77
C LYS A 246 -25.26 -20.20 2.26
N PRO A 247 -24.02 -20.23 1.78
CA PRO A 247 -23.74 -20.11 0.36
C PRO A 247 -24.24 -21.34 -0.41
N SER A 248 -24.66 -21.15 -1.64
CA SER A 248 -24.97 -22.25 -2.55
C SER A 248 -23.72 -23.06 -2.90
N LYS A 249 -23.92 -24.30 -3.35
CA LYS A 249 -22.82 -25.14 -3.83
C LYS A 249 -22.04 -24.46 -4.96
N ASP A 250 -22.72 -23.82 -5.89
CA ASP A 250 -22.11 -23.12 -7.03
C ASP A 250 -21.21 -21.96 -6.57
N LEU A 251 -21.62 -21.22 -5.53
CA LEU A 251 -20.78 -20.17 -4.94
C LEU A 251 -19.56 -20.75 -4.22
N LEU A 252 -19.72 -21.86 -3.51
CA LEU A 252 -18.60 -22.56 -2.88
C LEU A 252 -17.60 -23.05 -3.92
N GLU A 253 -18.06 -23.67 -5.00
CA GLU A 253 -17.21 -24.13 -6.10
C GLU A 253 -16.55 -22.95 -6.82
N LYS A 254 -17.30 -21.91 -7.18
CA LYS A 254 -16.79 -20.72 -7.87
C LYS A 254 -15.68 -20.02 -7.11
N TYR A 255 -15.81 -19.92 -5.79
CA TYR A 255 -14.84 -19.21 -4.94
C TYR A 255 -13.85 -20.13 -4.23
N SER A 256 -13.86 -21.45 -4.50
CA SER A 256 -12.76 -22.35 -4.17
C SER A 256 -11.71 -22.25 -5.26
N ASN A 257 -10.68 -21.44 -5.01
CA ASN A 257 -9.71 -21.05 -6.03
C ASN A 257 -8.88 -22.22 -6.57
N GLU A 258 -8.69 -23.28 -5.79
CA GLU A 258 -8.06 -24.52 -6.22
C GLU A 258 -8.85 -25.21 -7.35
N LEU A 259 -10.17 -25.03 -7.40
CA LEU A 259 -11.03 -25.58 -8.45
C LEU A 259 -11.06 -24.75 -9.73
N GLN A 260 -10.54 -23.51 -9.67
CA GLN A 260 -10.55 -22.56 -10.78
C GLN A 260 -9.20 -22.49 -11.53
N VAL A 261 -8.21 -23.27 -11.10
CA VAL A 261 -6.88 -23.28 -11.71
C VAL A 261 -6.93 -23.82 -13.13
N THR A 262 -6.31 -23.09 -14.06
CA THR A 262 -6.12 -23.48 -15.47
C THR A 262 -4.64 -23.44 -15.84
N SER A 263 -4.27 -23.92 -17.02
CA SER A 263 -2.90 -23.79 -17.55
C SER A 263 -2.48 -22.33 -17.79
N GLN A 264 -3.42 -21.40 -17.76
CA GLN A 264 -3.17 -19.97 -17.90
C GLN A 264 -3.01 -19.26 -16.54
N THR A 265 -3.19 -19.94 -15.42
CA THR A 265 -3.01 -19.38 -14.08
C THR A 265 -1.54 -18.97 -13.90
N PRO A 266 -1.24 -17.76 -13.36
CA PRO A 266 0.13 -17.31 -13.16
C PRO A 266 0.93 -18.19 -12.19
N PRO A 267 2.28 -18.20 -12.30
CA PRO A 267 3.13 -18.89 -11.34
C PRO A 267 2.95 -18.35 -9.94
N ALA A 268 3.10 -19.21 -8.94
CA ALA A 268 2.85 -18.87 -7.54
C ALA A 268 3.99 -19.28 -6.61
N PHE A 269 4.32 -18.38 -5.68
CA PHE A 269 5.11 -18.66 -4.48
C PHE A 269 4.19 -18.68 -3.27
N MET A 270 4.29 -19.71 -2.44
CA MET A 270 3.41 -19.91 -1.28
C MET A 270 4.21 -20.24 -0.03
N VAL A 271 3.80 -19.66 1.09
CA VAL A 271 4.32 -20.01 2.41
C VAL A 271 3.18 -20.16 3.42
N CYS A 272 3.28 -21.15 4.31
CA CYS A 272 2.39 -21.28 5.46
C CYS A 272 3.12 -22.01 6.59
N ALA A 273 2.53 -22.00 7.80
CA ALA A 273 3.01 -22.79 8.92
C ALA A 273 2.14 -24.05 9.10
N GLU A 274 2.78 -25.16 9.41
CA GLU A 274 2.09 -26.43 9.71
C GLU A 274 1.15 -26.27 10.92
N ASN A 275 1.58 -25.51 11.91
CA ASN A 275 0.85 -25.24 13.15
C ASN A 275 -0.09 -24.03 13.07
N ASP A 276 -0.55 -23.61 11.88
CA ASP A 276 -1.51 -22.51 11.73
C ASP A 276 -2.89 -22.90 12.29
N PRO A 277 -3.38 -22.25 13.39
CA PRO A 277 -4.64 -22.59 14.02
C PRO A 277 -5.85 -21.91 13.36
N VAL A 278 -5.63 -21.00 12.40
CA VAL A 278 -6.67 -20.16 11.80
C VAL A 278 -7.00 -20.62 10.39
N VAL A 279 -5.98 -20.74 9.52
CA VAL A 279 -6.14 -21.22 8.16
C VAL A 279 -5.41 -22.55 8.00
N ASN A 280 -6.17 -23.62 7.79
CA ASN A 280 -5.60 -24.95 7.64
C ASN A 280 -4.58 -24.97 6.48
N PRO A 281 -3.34 -25.46 6.70
CA PRO A 281 -2.29 -25.54 5.68
C PRO A 281 -2.70 -26.31 4.41
N LYS A 282 -3.73 -27.12 4.49
CA LYS A 282 -4.34 -27.78 3.32
C LYS A 282 -4.82 -26.80 2.25
N ASN A 283 -5.16 -25.56 2.61
CA ASN A 283 -5.45 -24.52 1.62
C ASN A 283 -4.29 -24.34 0.64
N SER A 284 -3.07 -24.15 1.17
CA SER A 284 -1.86 -24.03 0.35
C SER A 284 -1.54 -25.30 -0.43
N LEU A 285 -1.71 -26.48 0.19
CA LEU A 285 -1.47 -27.78 -0.47
C LEU A 285 -2.44 -28.02 -1.63
N LEU A 286 -3.74 -27.75 -1.46
CA LEU A 286 -4.74 -27.91 -2.51
C LEU A 286 -4.42 -27.01 -3.71
N PHE A 287 -4.08 -25.76 -3.46
CA PHE A 287 -3.75 -24.83 -4.53
C PHE A 287 -2.47 -25.19 -5.24
N PHE A 288 -1.42 -25.59 -4.50
CA PHE A 288 -0.18 -26.10 -5.06
C PHE A 288 -0.42 -27.32 -5.97
N THR A 289 -1.19 -28.31 -5.48
CA THR A 289 -1.52 -29.50 -6.26
C THR A 289 -2.27 -29.14 -7.54
N ALA A 290 -3.29 -28.28 -7.45
CA ALA A 290 -4.06 -27.84 -8.61
C ALA A 290 -3.19 -27.10 -9.65
N LEU A 291 -2.26 -26.25 -9.20
CA LEU A 291 -1.29 -25.60 -10.09
C LEU A 291 -0.40 -26.63 -10.80
N ARG A 292 0.14 -27.59 -10.07
CA ARG A 292 1.00 -28.65 -10.63
C ARG A 292 0.25 -29.55 -11.62
N ASP A 293 -1.00 -29.87 -11.35
CA ASP A 293 -1.86 -30.68 -12.25
C ASP A 293 -2.14 -29.97 -13.58
N LYS A 294 -2.07 -28.62 -13.58
CA LYS A 294 -2.21 -27.78 -14.78
C LYS A 294 -0.87 -27.34 -15.40
N ASN A 295 0.27 -27.93 -14.97
CA ASN A 295 1.62 -27.60 -15.40
C ASN A 295 2.01 -26.12 -15.14
N VAL A 296 1.40 -25.49 -14.15
CA VAL A 296 1.75 -24.14 -13.70
C VAL A 296 2.92 -24.21 -12.71
N SER A 297 3.93 -23.37 -12.89
CA SER A 297 5.06 -23.29 -11.98
C SER A 297 4.63 -22.80 -10.61
N ALA A 298 4.97 -23.56 -9.56
CA ALA A 298 4.62 -23.23 -8.18
C ALA A 298 5.73 -23.64 -7.21
N SER A 299 5.95 -22.83 -6.17
CA SER A 299 6.81 -23.14 -5.02
C SER A 299 5.98 -23.06 -3.76
N LEU A 300 6.08 -24.09 -2.89
CA LEU A 300 5.38 -24.14 -1.61
C LEU A 300 6.35 -24.46 -0.48
N HIS A 301 6.38 -23.62 0.54
CA HIS A 301 7.16 -23.81 1.76
C HIS A 301 6.24 -23.91 2.97
N ILE A 302 6.24 -25.06 3.63
CA ILE A 302 5.50 -25.30 4.86
C ILE A 302 6.51 -25.34 6.01
N PHE A 303 6.43 -24.36 6.88
CA PHE A 303 7.31 -24.27 8.05
C PHE A 303 6.69 -24.96 9.27
N PRO A 304 7.48 -25.59 10.15
CA PRO A 304 6.93 -26.29 11.30
C PRO A 304 6.26 -25.37 12.32
N PHE A 305 6.72 -24.13 12.41
CA PHE A 305 6.21 -23.12 13.36
C PHE A 305 5.97 -21.79 12.68
N GLY A 306 5.10 -20.96 13.24
CA GLY A 306 4.78 -19.63 12.73
C GLY A 306 3.32 -19.25 13.00
N GLY A 307 2.46 -20.23 13.17
CA GLY A 307 1.02 -19.99 13.32
C GLY A 307 0.47 -19.21 12.13
N HIS A 308 -0.54 -18.39 12.37
CA HIS A 308 -1.15 -17.55 11.34
C HIS A 308 -0.48 -16.16 11.17
N ALA A 309 0.58 -15.90 11.94
CA ALA A 309 1.18 -14.58 12.04
C ALA A 309 2.53 -14.46 11.28
N ILE A 310 2.71 -15.19 10.18
CA ILE A 310 3.92 -15.06 9.36
C ILE A 310 3.99 -13.63 8.82
N GLY A 311 4.98 -12.87 9.30
CA GLY A 311 5.20 -11.48 8.97
C GLY A 311 6.64 -11.22 8.54
N LEU A 312 7.04 -9.95 8.45
CA LEU A 312 8.41 -9.60 8.07
C LEU A 312 9.44 -9.88 9.18
N GLN A 313 9.01 -9.84 10.43
CA GLN A 313 9.90 -9.98 11.61
C GLN A 313 9.29 -10.94 12.63
N ASN A 314 10.12 -11.35 13.58
CA ASN A 314 9.73 -12.18 14.72
C ASN A 314 9.17 -13.58 14.36
N ASN A 315 9.50 -14.08 13.17
CA ASN A 315 9.14 -15.44 12.80
C ASN A 315 10.03 -16.46 13.53
N PRO A 316 9.45 -17.55 14.06
CA PRO A 316 10.22 -18.56 14.76
C PRO A 316 11.03 -19.44 13.83
N GLY A 317 12.19 -19.88 14.26
CA GLY A 317 13.00 -20.90 13.60
C GLY A 317 13.28 -20.63 12.12
N SER A 318 13.05 -21.62 11.29
CA SER A 318 13.23 -21.55 9.83
C SER A 318 12.21 -20.66 9.11
N THR A 319 11.07 -20.36 9.73
CA THR A 319 10.05 -19.48 9.13
C THR A 319 10.58 -18.07 8.83
N ARG A 320 11.62 -17.64 9.53
CA ARG A 320 12.32 -16.37 9.22
C ARG A 320 12.88 -16.29 7.80
N LEU A 321 13.14 -17.42 7.17
CA LEU A 321 13.75 -17.51 5.82
C LEU A 321 12.75 -17.26 4.69
N TRP A 322 11.48 -17.09 4.98
CA TRP A 322 10.47 -16.98 3.92
C TRP A 322 10.70 -15.78 2.99
N LYS A 323 11.24 -14.69 3.51
CA LYS A 323 11.52 -13.47 2.73
C LYS A 323 12.63 -13.70 1.71
N GLU A 324 13.72 -14.30 2.17
CA GLU A 324 14.87 -14.66 1.34
C GLU A 324 14.46 -15.67 0.27
N LEU A 325 13.65 -16.66 0.61
CA LEU A 325 13.09 -17.63 -0.34
C LEU A 325 12.18 -16.96 -1.37
N CYS A 326 11.37 -15.97 -0.95
CA CYS A 326 10.51 -15.20 -1.85
C CYS A 326 11.35 -14.36 -2.83
N GLU A 327 12.37 -13.67 -2.35
CA GLU A 327 13.27 -12.87 -3.17
C GLU A 327 14.02 -13.75 -4.18
N MET A 328 14.60 -14.86 -3.75
CA MET A 328 15.25 -15.84 -4.62
C MET A 328 14.31 -16.36 -5.71
N TRP A 329 13.07 -16.72 -5.33
CA TRP A 329 12.07 -17.16 -6.29
C TRP A 329 11.73 -16.09 -7.34
N LEU A 330 11.60 -14.82 -6.93
CA LEU A 330 11.36 -13.72 -7.86
C LEU A 330 12.53 -13.51 -8.84
N ILE A 331 13.78 -13.71 -8.38
CA ILE A 331 14.98 -13.67 -9.22
C ILE A 331 14.97 -14.86 -10.20
N GLU A 332 14.78 -16.09 -9.73
CA GLU A 332 14.72 -17.30 -10.54
C GLU A 332 13.65 -17.25 -11.63
N LYS A 333 12.54 -16.56 -11.37
CA LYS A 333 11.44 -16.34 -12.32
C LYS A 333 11.65 -15.14 -13.25
N GLY A 334 12.73 -14.38 -13.09
CA GLY A 334 13.04 -13.20 -13.90
C GLY A 334 12.18 -11.96 -13.57
N PHE A 335 11.45 -12.00 -12.46
CA PHE A 335 10.71 -10.83 -11.99
C PHE A 335 11.59 -9.82 -11.25
N LEU A 336 12.69 -10.27 -10.65
CA LEU A 336 13.74 -9.41 -10.12
C LEU A 336 15.07 -9.67 -10.84
N ILE A 337 15.89 -8.65 -10.87
CA ILE A 337 17.30 -8.76 -11.30
C ILE A 337 18.13 -8.90 -10.04
N GLU A 338 18.98 -9.90 -9.97
CA GLU A 338 19.96 -10.06 -8.91
C GLU A 338 20.78 -8.77 -8.80
N THR A 339 20.71 -8.10 -7.66
CA THR A 339 21.65 -7.03 -7.38
C THR A 339 22.99 -7.71 -7.13
N ASN A 340 23.98 -7.53 -8.03
CA ASN A 340 25.35 -7.96 -7.80
C ASN A 340 25.84 -7.34 -6.48
N GLY A 341 25.48 -7.98 -5.41
CA GLY A 341 26.06 -7.75 -4.09
C GLY A 341 27.50 -8.24 -4.20
N SER A 342 28.43 -7.35 -3.98
CA SER A 342 29.85 -7.64 -3.79
C SER A 342 30.03 -9.00 -3.11
N LYS A 343 30.63 -9.94 -3.85
CA LYS A 343 31.20 -11.15 -3.27
C LYS A 343 32.24 -10.81 -2.21
#